data_674ab77999d0f6cf461c0806102ae49f
#
_entry.id   674ab77999d0f6cf461c0806102ae49f
#
_cell.length_a   1.000
_cell.length_b   1.000
_cell.length_c   1.000
_cell.angle_alpha   90.00
_cell.angle_beta   90.00
_cell.angle_gamma   90.00
#
_symmetry.space_group_name_H-M   'P 1'
#
loop_
_entity.id
_entity.type
_entity.pdbx_description
1 polymer ?
#
loop_
_entity_poly.entity_id
_entity_poly.type
_entity_poly.pdbx_seq_one_letter_code
_entity_poly.pdbx_strand_id
1 'polypeptide(L)'
;MIITKYQALALSSVALLVIGCSPSSDTPSVSNINDYQGSASITQGLTTTVESNLFECANGRSRVAGVGEITDSEGKVWTVPAKNNFATGPKAFDLYEECSNTTPSSLAEVDQSSVPVAIVDQDGEEITGYIFADNYFELYINGKLIAVDTVPFTPFNSNIVKFKVKKPYTIAVKVIDWEENLGLGSEDNRGKAYHAGDGGFIASFSDGTVTGPDWQAQTFYTSPIYDLTCLSEVDGKRLSESCTTEGTDHGQDAYAAHWETPTNWMNQEFDSTSWPQASVYSEDDIGVNNKKAYMNFIEKFSGAGASFIWSTNVVLDNEVILRYEVK
;
A
#
# COMPACT_ATOMS: atom_id res chain seq x y z
N MET A 1 -92.66 -15.73 -35.56
CA MET A 1 -92.36 -14.52 -36.35
C MET A 1 -91.22 -13.79 -35.60
N ILE A 2 -90.00 -14.10 -36.01
CA ILE A 2 -88.77 -13.70 -35.31
C ILE A 2 -88.16 -12.54 -36.07
N ILE A 3 -87.98 -11.41 -35.42
CA ILE A 3 -87.28 -10.25 -35.95
C ILE A 3 -85.89 -10.21 -35.40
N THR A 4 -84.87 -10.39 -36.24
CA THR A 4 -83.46 -10.32 -35.91
C THR A 4 -83.00 -8.88 -36.05
N LYS A 5 -82.45 -8.30 -34.99
CA LYS A 5 -81.75 -7.02 -35.00
C LYS A 5 -80.26 -7.21 -35.18
N TYR A 6 -79.67 -6.62 -36.18
CA TYR A 6 -78.25 -6.53 -36.37
C TYR A 6 -77.68 -5.34 -35.56
N GLN A 7 -76.72 -5.61 -34.71
CA GLN A 7 -75.90 -4.56 -34.09
C GLN A 7 -74.53 -4.53 -34.80
N ALA A 8 -74.17 -3.34 -35.25
CA ALA A 8 -72.89 -3.03 -35.86
C ALA A 8 -71.88 -2.83 -34.76
N LEU A 9 -70.73 -3.62 -34.77
CA LEU A 9 -69.59 -3.40 -33.95
C LEU A 9 -68.66 -2.39 -34.66
N ALA A 10 -68.39 -1.25 -34.00
CA ALA A 10 -67.32 -0.33 -34.38
C ALA A 10 -66.00 -0.82 -33.79
N LEU A 11 -65.04 -1.17 -34.64
CA LEU A 11 -63.67 -1.43 -34.24
C LEU A 11 -62.95 -0.11 -34.00
N SER A 12 -62.55 0.14 -32.76
CA SER A 12 -61.70 1.25 -32.38
C SER A 12 -60.24 0.76 -32.40
N SER A 13 -59.44 1.24 -33.35
CA SER A 13 -58.02 0.91 -33.46
C SER A 13 -57.23 1.76 -32.44
N VAL A 14 -56.76 1.15 -31.41
CA VAL A 14 -55.81 1.73 -30.45
C VAL A 14 -54.39 1.56 -31.02
N ALA A 15 -53.78 2.65 -31.45
CA ALA A 15 -52.37 2.67 -31.81
C ALA A 15 -51.53 2.70 -30.52
N LEU A 16 -50.85 1.58 -30.18
CA LEU A 16 -49.83 1.58 -29.16
C LEU A 16 -48.57 2.26 -29.70
N LEU A 17 -48.25 3.44 -29.16
CA LEU A 17 -46.90 4.01 -29.25
C LEU A 17 -45.96 3.22 -28.33
N VAL A 18 -45.14 2.37 -28.92
CA VAL A 18 -44.02 1.76 -28.22
C VAL A 18 -42.89 2.78 -28.17
N ILE A 19 -42.74 3.48 -27.04
CA ILE A 19 -41.55 4.27 -26.73
C ILE A 19 -40.44 3.26 -26.43
N GLY A 20 -39.61 3.02 -27.44
CA GLY A 20 -38.38 2.23 -27.26
C GLY A 20 -37.40 3.05 -26.41
N CYS A 21 -37.30 2.70 -25.12
CA CYS A 21 -36.09 2.98 -24.35
C CYS A 21 -34.98 2.08 -24.91
N SER A 22 -34.12 2.65 -25.75
CA SER A 22 -32.81 2.03 -25.99
C SER A 22 -32.03 2.05 -24.69
N PRO A 23 -31.54 0.92 -24.17
CA PRO A 23 -30.55 0.99 -23.11
C PRO A 23 -29.33 1.71 -23.71
N SER A 24 -28.94 2.84 -23.14
CA SER A 24 -27.62 3.40 -23.36
C SER A 24 -26.66 2.33 -22.81
N SER A 25 -25.98 1.65 -23.70
CA SER A 25 -24.78 0.89 -23.35
C SER A 25 -23.70 1.94 -23.01
N ASP A 26 -23.67 2.39 -21.79
CA ASP A 26 -22.50 3.01 -21.24
C ASP A 26 -21.43 1.88 -21.11
N THR A 27 -20.78 1.59 -22.22
CA THR A 27 -19.50 0.92 -22.20
C THR A 27 -18.58 1.90 -21.49
N PRO A 28 -17.93 1.53 -20.35
CA PRO A 28 -16.96 2.42 -19.75
C PRO A 28 -15.94 2.78 -20.83
N SER A 29 -15.72 4.06 -21.03
CA SER A 29 -14.69 4.53 -21.95
C SER A 29 -13.38 4.04 -21.41
N VAL A 30 -12.71 3.16 -22.14
CA VAL A 30 -11.32 2.77 -21.81
C VAL A 30 -10.50 4.05 -21.90
N SER A 31 -10.00 4.54 -20.77
CA SER A 31 -9.13 5.71 -20.76
C SER A 31 -7.89 5.43 -21.62
N ASN A 32 -7.42 6.44 -22.34
CA ASN A 32 -6.22 6.34 -23.15
C ASN A 32 -5.04 6.80 -22.29
N ILE A 33 -3.89 6.16 -22.44
CA ILE A 33 -2.66 6.56 -21.75
C ILE A 33 -2.29 8.04 -21.95
N ASN A 34 -2.74 8.62 -23.07
CA ASN A 34 -2.59 10.04 -23.38
C ASN A 34 -3.52 10.98 -22.59
N ASP A 35 -4.48 10.44 -21.84
CA ASP A 35 -5.40 11.25 -21.03
C ASP A 35 -4.74 11.70 -19.71
N TYR A 36 -3.66 11.04 -19.31
CA TYR A 36 -2.86 11.44 -18.14
C TYR A 36 -1.99 12.66 -18.45
N GLN A 37 -2.05 13.66 -17.58
CA GLN A 37 -1.34 14.94 -17.72
C GLN A 37 -0.27 15.18 -16.64
N GLY A 38 -0.03 14.22 -15.77
CA GLY A 38 0.97 14.32 -14.70
C GLY A 38 2.38 13.91 -15.14
N SER A 39 3.27 13.74 -14.17
CA SER A 39 4.69 13.43 -14.37
C SER A 39 5.05 11.94 -14.27
N ALA A 40 4.10 11.07 -13.92
CA ALA A 40 4.35 9.64 -13.82
C ALA A 40 4.60 9.00 -15.20
N SER A 41 5.44 7.98 -15.23
CA SER A 41 5.41 6.99 -16.30
C SER A 41 4.19 6.10 -16.11
N ILE A 42 3.42 5.87 -17.17
CA ILE A 42 2.23 5.02 -17.12
C ILE A 42 2.54 3.70 -17.78
N THR A 43 2.17 2.61 -17.09
CA THR A 43 2.19 1.25 -17.62
C THR A 43 0.77 0.69 -17.65
N GLN A 44 0.55 -0.40 -18.39
CA GLN A 44 -0.74 -1.07 -18.48
C GLN A 44 -0.57 -2.59 -18.58
N GLY A 45 -1.44 -3.30 -17.91
CA GLY A 45 -1.57 -4.76 -18.04
C GLY A 45 -0.64 -5.53 -17.13
N LEU A 46 -0.44 -6.82 -17.50
CA LEU A 46 0.27 -7.78 -16.66
C LEU A 46 1.79 -7.57 -16.68
N THR A 47 2.42 -7.94 -15.58
CA THR A 47 3.88 -7.92 -15.43
C THR A 47 4.54 -9.20 -15.93
N THR A 48 5.85 -9.12 -16.21
CA THR A 48 6.71 -10.30 -16.31
C THR A 48 7.21 -10.66 -14.92
N THR A 49 7.05 -11.93 -14.52
CA THR A 49 7.54 -12.42 -13.22
C THR A 49 9.07 -12.40 -13.17
N VAL A 50 9.62 -11.72 -12.16
CA VAL A 50 11.07 -11.75 -11.84
C VAL A 50 11.30 -12.75 -10.71
N GLU A 51 10.53 -12.65 -9.64
CA GLU A 51 10.52 -13.60 -8.53
C GLU A 51 9.05 -13.95 -8.22
N SER A 52 8.74 -15.24 -8.26
CA SER A 52 7.36 -15.70 -8.07
C SER A 52 6.88 -15.59 -6.64
N ASN A 53 7.79 -15.71 -5.68
CA ASN A 53 7.50 -15.55 -4.26
C ASN A 53 8.79 -15.39 -3.47
N LEU A 54 8.88 -14.34 -2.65
CA LEU A 54 10.05 -14.04 -1.83
C LEU A 54 10.07 -14.80 -0.49
N PHE A 55 8.93 -15.31 -0.04
CA PHE A 55 8.81 -15.92 1.27
C PHE A 55 7.91 -17.16 1.25
N GLU A 56 8.42 -18.28 1.76
CA GLU A 56 7.67 -19.52 1.87
C GLU A 56 7.81 -20.13 3.26
N CYS A 57 6.70 -20.62 3.80
CA CYS A 57 6.71 -21.42 5.00
C CYS A 57 7.06 -22.87 4.68
N ALA A 58 8.05 -23.45 5.38
CA ALA A 58 8.37 -24.87 5.27
C ALA A 58 7.19 -25.76 5.67
N ASN A 59 6.38 -25.31 6.64
CA ASN A 59 5.13 -25.92 7.06
C ASN A 59 4.11 -24.81 7.29
N GLY A 60 2.91 -24.99 6.80
CA GLY A 60 1.88 -23.94 6.90
C GLY A 60 1.62 -23.22 5.59
N ARG A 61 1.01 -22.05 5.66
CA ARG A 61 0.61 -21.26 4.50
C ARG A 61 1.12 -19.83 4.68
N SER A 62 1.95 -19.39 3.75
CA SER A 62 2.27 -17.98 3.56
C SER A 62 1.42 -17.43 2.42
N ARG A 63 1.25 -16.12 2.39
CA ARG A 63 0.71 -15.40 1.24
C ARG A 63 1.83 -15.19 0.21
N VAL A 64 1.47 -15.15 -1.05
CA VAL A 64 2.43 -15.02 -2.14
C VAL A 64 2.87 -13.56 -2.27
N ALA A 65 4.17 -13.32 -2.12
CA ALA A 65 4.80 -12.03 -2.35
C ALA A 65 5.74 -12.12 -3.55
N GLY A 66 5.23 -11.88 -4.73
CA GLY A 66 6.00 -11.90 -5.97
C GLY A 66 6.55 -10.52 -6.33
N VAL A 67 7.57 -10.51 -7.18
CA VAL A 67 8.12 -9.31 -7.82
C VAL A 67 7.96 -9.44 -9.33
N GLY A 68 7.43 -8.40 -9.95
CA GLY A 68 7.26 -8.31 -11.37
C GLY A 68 8.11 -7.20 -12.00
N GLU A 69 8.19 -7.22 -13.32
CA GLU A 69 8.68 -6.10 -14.14
C GLU A 69 7.66 -5.77 -15.21
N ILE A 70 7.46 -4.48 -15.43
CA ILE A 70 6.58 -3.95 -16.45
C ILE A 70 7.30 -2.82 -17.20
N THR A 71 7.04 -2.68 -18.50
CA THR A 71 7.72 -1.70 -19.34
C THR A 71 6.74 -0.62 -19.77
N ASP A 72 7.12 0.63 -19.64
CA ASP A 72 6.33 1.77 -20.12
C ASP A 72 6.47 1.99 -21.64
N SER A 73 5.73 2.97 -22.16
CA SER A 73 5.71 3.30 -23.60
C SER A 73 7.06 3.83 -24.14
N GLU A 74 7.96 4.27 -23.26
CA GLU A 74 9.30 4.76 -23.63
C GLU A 74 10.34 3.64 -23.57
N GLY A 75 9.94 2.43 -23.17
CA GLY A 75 10.82 1.26 -23.06
C GLY A 75 11.56 1.16 -21.73
N LYS A 76 11.20 1.97 -20.74
CA LYS A 76 11.77 1.90 -19.40
C LYS A 76 11.11 0.77 -18.62
N VAL A 77 11.94 -0.05 -17.97
CA VAL A 77 11.50 -1.15 -17.11
C VAL A 77 11.33 -0.69 -15.68
N TRP A 78 10.17 -0.97 -15.12
CA TRP A 78 9.81 -0.71 -13.73
C TRP A 78 9.67 -2.02 -12.97
N THR A 79 10.25 -2.07 -11.76
CA THR A 79 10.06 -3.18 -10.83
C THR A 79 8.81 -2.90 -9.99
N VAL A 80 7.92 -3.87 -9.85
CA VAL A 80 6.68 -3.76 -9.07
C VAL A 80 6.59 -4.84 -7.99
N PRO A 81 6.10 -4.49 -6.78
CA PRO A 81 5.60 -3.19 -6.37
C PRO A 81 6.72 -2.13 -6.26
N ALA A 82 7.92 -2.53 -5.89
CA ALA A 82 9.08 -1.66 -5.78
C ALA A 82 10.40 -2.45 -5.75
N LYS A 83 11.51 -1.79 -6.06
CA LYS A 83 12.85 -2.31 -5.73
C LYS A 83 12.99 -2.40 -4.23
N ASN A 84 13.43 -3.55 -3.72
CA ASN A 84 13.49 -3.81 -2.28
C ASN A 84 14.80 -4.49 -1.86
N ASN A 85 15.07 -4.48 -0.57
CA ASN A 85 16.22 -5.12 0.06
C ASN A 85 15.83 -6.38 0.85
N PHE A 86 14.69 -6.98 0.58
CA PHE A 86 14.20 -8.13 1.35
C PHE A 86 15.24 -9.26 1.41
N ALA A 87 15.85 -9.64 0.28
CA ALA A 87 16.79 -10.77 0.23
C ALA A 87 18.12 -10.52 0.97
N THR A 88 18.56 -9.26 1.09
CA THR A 88 19.91 -8.90 1.55
C THR A 88 19.95 -8.02 2.77
N GLY A 89 18.85 -7.34 3.10
CA GLY A 89 18.76 -6.45 4.25
C GLY A 89 18.77 -7.20 5.59
N PRO A 90 19.28 -6.56 6.66
CA PRO A 90 19.17 -7.10 8.00
C PRO A 90 17.69 -7.17 8.40
N LYS A 91 17.27 -8.32 8.93
CA LYS A 91 15.88 -8.52 9.33
C LYS A 91 15.57 -7.83 10.65
N ALA A 92 14.39 -7.22 10.76
CA ALA A 92 13.84 -6.77 12.02
C ALA A 92 13.58 -7.97 12.95
N PHE A 93 13.32 -7.69 14.22
CA PHE A 93 12.89 -8.72 15.15
C PHE A 93 11.36 -8.79 15.14
N ASP A 94 10.83 -9.80 14.47
CA ASP A 94 9.40 -9.98 14.29
C ASP A 94 8.72 -10.48 15.56
N LEU A 95 7.55 -9.92 15.88
CA LEU A 95 6.68 -10.33 16.97
C LEU A 95 5.52 -11.21 16.51
N TYR A 96 5.49 -11.57 15.23
CA TYR A 96 4.50 -12.44 14.64
C TYR A 96 5.19 -13.53 13.82
N GLU A 97 4.88 -14.77 14.08
CA GLU A 97 5.40 -15.90 13.31
C GLU A 97 4.35 -16.32 12.29
N GLU A 98 4.55 -15.87 11.04
CA GLU A 98 3.61 -16.04 9.91
C GLU A 98 3.26 -17.51 9.67
N CYS A 99 4.25 -18.39 9.72
CA CYS A 99 4.04 -19.80 9.36
C CYS A 99 3.20 -20.55 10.39
N SER A 100 3.27 -20.19 11.65
CA SER A 100 2.45 -20.76 12.73
C SER A 100 1.25 -19.90 13.11
N ASN A 101 1.17 -18.67 12.58
CA ASN A 101 0.15 -17.69 12.94
C ASN A 101 0.11 -17.43 14.45
N THR A 102 1.30 -17.24 15.05
CA THR A 102 1.43 -17.03 16.50
C THR A 102 2.11 -15.70 16.79
N THR A 103 1.69 -15.07 17.91
CA THR A 103 2.27 -13.84 18.41
C THR A 103 2.27 -13.89 19.94
N PRO A 104 3.28 -13.32 20.64
CA PRO A 104 3.28 -13.18 22.09
C PRO A 104 2.03 -12.42 22.56
N SER A 105 1.55 -12.73 23.76
CA SER A 105 0.39 -12.02 24.31
C SER A 105 0.74 -10.63 24.84
N SER A 106 2.04 -10.36 25.06
CA SER A 106 2.58 -9.06 25.46
C SER A 106 4.11 -9.03 25.28
N LEU A 107 4.71 -7.85 25.36
CA LEU A 107 6.17 -7.67 25.35
C LEU A 107 6.88 -8.32 26.55
N ALA A 108 6.18 -8.64 27.63
CA ALA A 108 6.77 -9.36 28.78
C ALA A 108 7.20 -10.80 28.44
N GLU A 109 6.63 -11.38 27.39
CA GLU A 109 6.99 -12.70 26.90
C GLU A 109 8.17 -12.69 25.89
N VAL A 110 8.66 -11.50 25.51
CA VAL A 110 9.67 -11.32 24.47
C VAL A 110 11.04 -11.07 25.09
N ASP A 111 12.04 -11.86 24.72
CA ASP A 111 13.43 -11.58 25.07
C ASP A 111 13.99 -10.46 24.18
N GLN A 112 13.76 -9.22 24.57
CA GLN A 112 14.23 -8.05 23.85
C GLN A 112 15.77 -7.88 23.90
N SER A 113 16.49 -8.65 24.73
CA SER A 113 17.96 -8.63 24.76
C SER A 113 18.57 -9.31 23.52
N SER A 114 17.81 -10.17 22.84
CA SER A 114 18.22 -10.85 21.62
C SER A 114 18.12 -9.99 20.35
N VAL A 115 17.44 -8.83 20.43
CA VAL A 115 17.29 -7.90 19.30
C VAL A 115 18.65 -7.28 18.98
N PRO A 116 19.19 -7.46 17.76
CA PRO A 116 20.49 -6.91 17.39
C PRO A 116 20.45 -5.37 17.34
N VAL A 117 21.56 -4.74 17.76
CA VAL A 117 21.70 -3.28 17.74
C VAL A 117 22.53 -2.85 16.53
N ALA A 118 21.90 -2.13 15.60
CA ALA A 118 22.60 -1.53 14.47
C ALA A 118 23.37 -0.27 14.91
N ILE A 119 24.64 -0.14 14.57
CA ILE A 119 25.46 1.00 14.94
C ILE A 119 25.49 2.00 13.79
N VAL A 120 24.82 3.14 13.94
CA VAL A 120 25.00 4.31 13.06
C VAL A 120 26.15 5.16 13.58
N ASP A 121 26.08 5.57 14.85
CA ASP A 121 27.15 6.25 15.56
C ASP A 121 27.61 5.42 16.74
N GLN A 122 28.93 5.19 16.84
CA GLN A 122 29.52 4.32 17.86
C GLN A 122 29.24 4.80 19.31
N ASP A 123 29.24 6.08 19.52
CA ASP A 123 28.99 6.78 20.80
C ASP A 123 27.59 7.42 20.84
N GLY A 124 26.68 6.96 19.98
CA GLY A 124 25.27 7.36 19.96
C GLY A 124 24.46 6.74 21.12
N GLU A 125 23.29 7.31 21.38
CA GLU A 125 22.28 6.72 22.24
C GLU A 125 21.65 5.49 21.60
N GLU A 126 21.34 4.48 22.42
CA GLU A 126 20.61 3.30 21.95
C GLU A 126 19.11 3.58 21.93
N ILE A 127 18.54 3.51 20.73
CA ILE A 127 17.12 3.73 20.48
C ILE A 127 16.48 2.38 20.17
N THR A 128 15.37 2.08 20.84
CA THR A 128 14.49 0.96 20.51
C THR A 128 13.28 1.48 19.78
N GLY A 129 13.02 0.96 18.58
CA GLY A 129 11.82 1.25 17.78
C GLY A 129 10.87 0.07 17.78
N TYR A 130 9.59 0.35 17.90
CA TYR A 130 8.48 -0.57 17.66
C TYR A 130 7.80 -0.14 16.38
N ILE A 131 7.66 -1.06 15.42
CA ILE A 131 7.21 -0.78 14.06
C ILE A 131 6.12 -1.79 13.70
N PHE A 132 5.04 -1.30 13.11
CA PHE A 132 4.06 -2.09 12.41
C PHE A 132 3.89 -1.53 11.01
N ALA A 133 3.97 -2.38 10.00
CA ALA A 133 3.72 -2.04 8.61
C ALA A 133 2.68 -2.99 8.00
N ASP A 134 1.80 -2.46 7.23
CA ASP A 134 0.95 -3.16 6.29
C ASP A 134 1.37 -2.75 4.88
N ASN A 135 2.19 -3.54 4.17
CA ASN A 135 2.74 -4.85 4.58
C ASN A 135 4.21 -4.75 4.98
N TYR A 136 5.09 -4.21 4.14
CA TYR A 136 6.54 -4.30 4.22
C TYR A 136 7.19 -2.94 4.48
N PHE A 137 8.29 -2.92 5.23
CA PHE A 137 9.09 -1.72 5.43
C PHE A 137 10.60 -1.96 5.28
N GLU A 138 11.30 -0.89 4.93
CA GLU A 138 12.76 -0.75 5.02
C GLU A 138 13.09 0.50 5.82
N LEU A 139 13.70 0.34 6.98
CA LEU A 139 14.08 1.44 7.87
C LEU A 139 15.53 1.88 7.63
N TYR A 140 15.71 3.17 7.43
CA TYR A 140 17.03 3.81 7.32
C TYR A 140 17.18 4.89 8.38
N ILE A 141 18.37 4.96 8.98
CA ILE A 141 18.79 6.04 9.89
C ILE A 141 20.02 6.69 9.30
N ASN A 142 19.97 7.99 9.01
CA ASN A 142 21.03 8.75 8.36
C ASN A 142 21.59 8.05 7.10
N GLY A 143 20.72 7.50 6.27
CA GLY A 143 21.10 6.78 5.05
C GLY A 143 21.55 5.33 5.23
N LYS A 144 21.75 4.87 6.46
CA LYS A 144 22.11 3.48 6.75
C LYS A 144 20.88 2.61 6.89
N LEU A 145 20.79 1.53 6.11
CA LEU A 145 19.75 0.50 6.27
C LEU A 145 19.92 -0.19 7.63
N ILE A 146 18.91 -0.05 8.47
CA ILE A 146 18.88 -0.60 9.84
C ILE A 146 18.19 -1.96 9.86
N ALA A 147 17.02 -2.04 9.23
CA ALA A 147 16.24 -3.27 9.18
C ALA A 147 15.26 -3.26 7.99
N VAL A 148 14.90 -4.44 7.56
CA VAL A 148 13.77 -4.69 6.67
C VAL A 148 12.81 -5.65 7.35
N ASP A 149 11.55 -5.62 6.95
CA ASP A 149 10.56 -6.59 7.41
C ASP A 149 11.02 -8.03 7.15
N THR A 150 10.69 -8.94 8.04
CA THR A 150 11.02 -10.37 7.92
C THR A 150 10.16 -11.09 6.92
N VAL A 151 8.96 -10.59 6.66
CA VAL A 151 7.99 -11.16 5.73
C VAL A 151 7.46 -10.05 4.81
N PRO A 152 7.51 -10.21 3.49
CA PRO A 152 7.15 -9.14 2.58
C PRO A 152 5.64 -8.90 2.48
N PHE A 153 4.84 -9.90 2.82
CA PHE A 153 3.37 -9.81 2.76
C PHE A 153 2.73 -10.44 4.01
N THR A 154 2.82 -9.73 5.11
CA THR A 154 2.13 -10.03 6.36
C THR A 154 1.36 -8.79 6.79
N PRO A 155 0.02 -8.78 6.67
CA PRO A 155 -0.76 -7.55 6.91
C PRO A 155 -0.86 -7.17 8.38
N PHE A 156 -0.31 -7.95 9.31
CA PHE A 156 -0.54 -7.74 10.74
C PHE A 156 0.66 -8.10 11.60
N ASN A 157 1.87 -7.67 11.23
CA ASN A 157 3.07 -7.94 11.99
C ASN A 157 3.63 -6.72 12.71
N SER A 158 4.05 -6.93 13.97
CA SER A 158 4.77 -5.95 14.76
C SER A 158 6.23 -6.35 14.90
N ASN A 159 7.12 -5.39 14.81
CA ASN A 159 8.55 -5.59 14.80
C ASN A 159 9.24 -4.76 15.87
N ILE A 160 10.40 -5.23 16.35
CA ILE A 160 11.34 -4.47 17.18
C ILE A 160 12.62 -4.23 16.39
N VAL A 161 13.11 -3.00 16.43
CA VAL A 161 14.43 -2.62 15.90
C VAL A 161 15.23 -1.91 16.98
N LYS A 162 16.57 -2.05 16.94
CA LYS A 162 17.46 -1.28 17.83
C LYS A 162 18.61 -0.69 17.04
N PHE A 163 18.94 0.55 17.33
CA PHE A 163 20.08 1.23 16.71
C PHE A 163 20.73 2.24 17.66
N LYS A 164 22.00 2.57 17.42
CA LYS A 164 22.71 3.64 18.11
C LYS A 164 22.94 4.81 17.17
N VAL A 165 22.50 6.01 17.58
CA VAL A 165 22.63 7.22 16.81
C VAL A 165 22.76 8.45 17.69
N LYS A 166 23.39 9.51 17.16
CA LYS A 166 23.41 10.84 17.79
C LYS A 166 22.31 11.72 17.22
N LYS A 167 21.74 12.55 18.07
CA LYS A 167 20.83 13.64 17.64
C LYS A 167 21.64 14.83 17.09
N PRO A 168 21.16 15.54 16.07
CA PRO A 168 19.96 15.25 15.29
C PRO A 168 20.17 14.08 14.31
N TYR A 169 19.10 13.37 13.97
CA TYR A 169 19.17 12.29 12.97
C TYR A 169 17.90 12.23 12.13
N THR A 170 18.01 11.60 10.97
CA THR A 170 16.89 11.40 10.06
C THR A 170 16.42 9.96 10.11
N ILE A 171 15.11 9.78 10.24
CA ILE A 171 14.41 8.54 9.97
C ILE A 171 13.87 8.60 8.55
N ALA A 172 14.20 7.60 7.72
CA ALA A 172 13.62 7.44 6.40
C ALA A 172 13.12 6.00 6.25
N VAL A 173 11.90 5.84 5.77
CA VAL A 173 11.27 4.52 5.65
C VAL A 173 10.70 4.38 4.25
N LYS A 174 11.06 3.30 3.55
CA LYS A 174 10.31 2.84 2.40
C LYS A 174 9.25 1.89 2.93
N VAL A 175 8.00 2.12 2.58
CA VAL A 175 6.89 1.25 2.88
C VAL A 175 6.25 0.78 1.58
N ILE A 176 5.84 -0.48 1.55
CA ILE A 176 5.26 -1.12 0.38
C ILE A 176 4.00 -1.85 0.84
N ASP A 177 2.87 -1.47 0.24
CA ASP A 177 1.67 -2.26 0.21
C ASP A 177 1.89 -3.38 -0.84
N TRP A 178 2.13 -4.58 -0.35
CA TRP A 178 2.61 -5.71 -1.17
C TRP A 178 1.49 -6.68 -1.43
N GLU A 179 1.06 -6.74 -2.66
CA GLU A 179 -0.09 -7.51 -3.06
C GLU A 179 0.25 -8.81 -3.81
N GLU A 180 -0.66 -9.79 -3.79
CA GLU A 180 -0.44 -11.13 -4.37
C GLU A 180 -0.26 -11.12 -5.89
N ASN A 181 -0.81 -10.14 -6.59
CA ASN A 181 -0.78 -10.04 -8.05
C ASN A 181 0.53 -9.44 -8.58
N LEU A 182 1.67 -10.04 -8.25
CA LEU A 182 3.01 -9.61 -8.66
C LEU A 182 3.26 -8.11 -8.44
N GLY A 183 2.72 -7.57 -7.37
CA GLY A 183 2.86 -6.16 -7.03
C GLY A 183 2.05 -5.18 -7.89
N LEU A 184 1.04 -5.67 -8.61
CA LEU A 184 0.11 -4.81 -9.37
C LEU A 184 -1.00 -4.18 -8.51
N GLY A 185 -0.82 -4.14 -7.18
CA GLY A 185 -1.74 -3.47 -6.26
C GLY A 185 -3.08 -4.18 -6.10
N SER A 186 -3.13 -5.50 -6.24
CA SER A 186 -4.35 -6.27 -6.00
C SER A 186 -4.09 -7.66 -5.43
N GLU A 187 -4.99 -8.11 -4.57
CA GLU A 187 -4.94 -9.41 -3.92
C GLU A 187 -6.19 -10.25 -4.21
N ASP A 188 -6.03 -11.57 -4.26
CA ASP A 188 -7.14 -12.51 -4.47
C ASP A 188 -7.68 -13.11 -3.16
N ASN A 189 -6.96 -12.90 -2.07
CA ASN A 189 -7.32 -13.41 -0.75
C ASN A 189 -7.83 -14.86 -0.78
N ARG A 190 -7.01 -15.77 -1.32
CA ARG A 190 -7.26 -17.22 -1.44
C ARG A 190 -8.35 -17.59 -2.44
N GLY A 191 -8.33 -17.01 -3.62
CA GLY A 191 -9.17 -17.36 -4.76
C GLY A 191 -10.52 -16.65 -4.80
N LYS A 192 -10.64 -15.50 -4.13
CA LYS A 192 -11.73 -14.55 -4.36
C LYS A 192 -11.45 -13.71 -5.60
N ALA A 193 -12.39 -12.86 -5.99
CA ALA A 193 -12.11 -11.84 -7.00
C ALA A 193 -10.99 -10.92 -6.53
N TYR A 194 -10.07 -10.57 -7.44
CA TYR A 194 -9.02 -9.61 -7.13
C TYR A 194 -9.63 -8.27 -6.68
N HIS A 195 -9.02 -7.65 -5.69
CA HIS A 195 -9.38 -6.35 -5.14
C HIS A 195 -8.11 -5.66 -4.65
N ALA A 196 -8.11 -4.33 -4.59
CA ALA A 196 -7.04 -3.58 -3.97
C ALA A 196 -7.01 -3.88 -2.46
N GLY A 197 -5.80 -3.98 -1.89
CA GLY A 197 -5.59 -4.06 -0.46
C GLY A 197 -5.54 -2.70 0.19
N ASP A 198 -4.85 -2.61 1.29
CA ASP A 198 -4.60 -1.35 1.99
C ASP A 198 -3.23 -1.37 2.68
N GLY A 199 -2.53 -0.24 2.62
CA GLY A 199 -1.25 -0.06 3.31
C GLY A 199 -1.43 0.54 4.69
N GLY A 200 -0.31 0.73 5.39
CA GLY A 200 -0.31 1.42 6.69
C GLY A 200 1.03 1.32 7.39
N PHE A 201 1.43 2.39 8.07
CA PHE A 201 2.66 2.40 8.84
C PHE A 201 2.48 3.15 10.14
N ILE A 202 2.86 2.51 11.26
CA ILE A 202 2.89 3.14 12.58
C ILE A 202 4.17 2.74 13.30
N ALA A 203 4.81 3.71 13.98
CA ALA A 203 6.02 3.45 14.74
C ALA A 203 6.14 4.37 15.96
N SER A 204 6.80 3.85 17.00
CA SER A 204 7.28 4.63 18.14
C SER A 204 8.71 4.27 18.49
N PHE A 205 9.45 5.25 18.97
CA PHE A 205 10.86 5.11 19.34
C PHE A 205 11.07 5.51 20.81
N SER A 206 12.04 4.88 21.48
CA SER A 206 12.28 5.08 22.91
C SER A 206 12.76 6.49 23.29
N ASP A 207 13.17 7.29 22.33
CA ASP A 207 13.52 8.69 22.51
C ASP A 207 12.31 9.66 22.46
N GLY A 208 11.09 9.11 22.34
CA GLY A 208 9.83 9.85 22.29
C GLY A 208 9.36 10.20 20.88
N THR A 209 10.11 9.85 19.84
CA THR A 209 9.67 10.04 18.45
C THR A 209 8.54 9.06 18.13
N VAL A 210 7.48 9.55 17.50
CA VAL A 210 6.31 8.75 17.06
C VAL A 210 5.89 9.15 15.64
N THR A 211 5.19 8.27 14.94
CA THR A 211 4.56 8.62 13.67
C THR A 211 3.36 9.54 13.87
N GLY A 212 3.21 10.50 12.98
CA GLY A 212 2.15 11.49 13.03
C GLY A 212 2.11 12.40 11.79
N PRO A 213 1.23 13.40 11.76
CA PRO A 213 1.02 14.26 10.58
C PRO A 213 2.19 15.22 10.29
N ASP A 214 3.19 15.29 11.15
CA ASP A 214 4.41 16.07 10.97
C ASP A 214 5.50 15.31 10.20
N TRP A 215 5.29 14.04 9.91
CA TRP A 215 6.11 13.27 8.98
C TRP A 215 5.82 13.68 7.53
N GLN A 216 6.79 13.50 6.65
CA GLN A 216 6.59 13.63 5.21
C GLN A 216 6.31 12.27 4.59
N ALA A 217 5.42 12.24 3.60
CA ALA A 217 5.04 11.02 2.87
C ALA A 217 4.92 11.33 1.38
N GLN A 218 5.70 10.65 0.54
CA GLN A 218 5.62 10.80 -0.91
C GLN A 218 5.39 9.45 -1.58
N THR A 219 4.39 9.41 -2.47
CA THR A 219 4.03 8.25 -3.27
C THR A 219 4.99 8.07 -4.45
N PHE A 220 5.38 6.82 -4.77
CA PHE A 220 6.22 6.48 -5.91
C PHE A 220 5.62 5.42 -6.83
N TYR A 221 4.59 4.74 -6.38
CA TYR A 221 3.85 3.76 -7.17
C TYR A 221 2.38 3.72 -6.77
N THR A 222 1.47 3.85 -7.76
CA THR A 222 0.02 3.82 -7.56
C THR A 222 -0.60 2.84 -8.54
N SER A 223 -1.34 1.86 -8.05
CA SER A 223 -1.99 0.77 -8.81
C SER A 223 -3.00 0.03 -7.91
N PRO A 224 -4.08 -0.59 -8.47
CA PRO A 224 -4.49 -0.55 -9.88
C PRO A 224 -5.31 0.70 -10.21
N ILE A 225 -5.20 1.19 -11.44
CA ILE A 225 -5.95 2.36 -11.93
C ILE A 225 -6.74 1.95 -13.17
N TYR A 226 -8.02 2.27 -13.21
CA TYR A 226 -8.91 1.92 -14.33
C TYR A 226 -9.31 3.13 -15.18
N ASP A 227 -9.12 4.34 -14.67
CA ASP A 227 -9.35 5.61 -15.37
C ASP A 227 -8.25 6.60 -15.00
N LEU A 228 -7.35 6.89 -15.94
CA LEU A 228 -6.22 7.78 -15.73
C LEU A 228 -6.61 9.23 -15.44
N THR A 229 -7.83 9.63 -15.77
CA THR A 229 -8.34 10.98 -15.49
C THR A 229 -8.60 11.24 -14.01
N CYS A 230 -8.61 10.18 -13.19
CA CYS A 230 -8.74 10.30 -11.73
C CYS A 230 -7.42 10.75 -11.05
N LEU A 231 -6.28 10.59 -11.74
CA LEU A 231 -4.99 11.00 -11.20
C LEU A 231 -4.77 12.50 -11.37
N SER A 232 -4.17 13.12 -10.36
CA SER A 232 -3.73 14.50 -10.45
C SER A 232 -2.48 14.75 -9.61
N GLU A 233 -1.72 15.80 -9.98
CA GLU A 233 -0.57 16.25 -9.21
C GLU A 233 -0.78 17.72 -8.82
N VAL A 234 -0.85 17.99 -7.51
CA VAL A 234 -1.14 19.33 -6.99
C VAL A 234 -0.24 19.60 -5.78
N ASP A 235 0.51 20.70 -5.82
CA ASP A 235 1.38 21.13 -4.73
C ASP A 235 2.34 20.01 -4.22
N GLY A 236 2.91 19.23 -5.16
CA GLY A 236 3.81 18.11 -4.87
C GLY A 236 3.12 16.84 -4.42
N LYS A 237 1.81 16.83 -4.23
CA LYS A 237 1.01 15.63 -3.92
C LYS A 237 0.65 14.90 -5.20
N ARG A 238 0.75 13.59 -5.18
CA ARG A 238 0.32 12.65 -6.21
C ARG A 238 -1.00 12.06 -5.77
N LEU A 239 -2.10 12.55 -6.33
CA LEU A 239 -3.45 12.31 -5.83
C LEU A 239 -4.14 11.24 -6.65
N SER A 240 -4.69 10.24 -5.96
CA SER A 240 -5.46 9.12 -6.50
C SER A 240 -6.80 8.90 -5.77
N GLU A 241 -7.21 9.81 -4.89
CA GLU A 241 -8.41 9.64 -4.05
C GLU A 241 -9.72 9.60 -4.85
N SER A 242 -9.73 10.14 -6.08
CA SER A 242 -10.89 10.06 -6.96
C SER A 242 -10.93 8.80 -7.82
N CYS A 243 -9.87 7.96 -7.75
CA CYS A 243 -9.81 6.71 -8.48
C CYS A 243 -10.71 5.66 -7.83
N THR A 244 -11.35 4.83 -8.65
CA THR A 244 -12.10 3.69 -8.14
C THR A 244 -11.16 2.61 -7.65
N THR A 245 -11.48 2.01 -6.50
CA THR A 245 -10.81 0.82 -5.97
C THR A 245 -11.49 -0.47 -6.43
N GLU A 246 -12.60 -0.36 -7.19
CA GLU A 246 -13.33 -1.50 -7.73
C GLU A 246 -12.79 -1.86 -9.11
N GLY A 247 -12.27 -3.06 -9.24
CA GLY A 247 -11.81 -3.63 -10.49
C GLY A 247 -11.54 -5.11 -10.31
N THR A 248 -11.89 -5.92 -11.30
CA THR A 248 -11.87 -7.38 -11.17
C THR A 248 -11.20 -8.08 -12.36
N ASP A 249 -10.43 -7.37 -13.15
CA ASP A 249 -9.81 -7.89 -14.38
C ASP A 249 -8.47 -8.59 -14.16
N HIS A 250 -8.08 -8.80 -12.92
CA HIS A 250 -6.80 -9.41 -12.52
C HIS A 250 -5.58 -8.60 -12.99
N GLY A 251 -5.74 -7.29 -13.22
CA GLY A 251 -4.70 -6.38 -13.68
C GLY A 251 -4.48 -6.36 -15.19
N GLN A 252 -5.26 -7.10 -16.00
CA GLN A 252 -5.05 -7.19 -17.45
C GLN A 252 -5.22 -5.86 -18.16
N ASP A 253 -6.21 -5.06 -17.74
CA ASP A 253 -6.53 -3.75 -18.32
C ASP A 253 -6.17 -2.59 -17.38
N ALA A 254 -5.72 -2.88 -16.15
CA ALA A 254 -5.35 -1.88 -15.19
C ALA A 254 -4.10 -1.09 -15.65
N TYR A 255 -4.11 0.19 -15.37
CA TYR A 255 -2.94 1.05 -15.45
C TYR A 255 -2.22 1.12 -14.10
N ALA A 256 -0.95 1.51 -14.16
CA ALA A 256 -0.16 1.85 -13.00
C ALA A 256 0.66 3.12 -13.27
N ALA A 257 0.79 3.95 -12.24
CA ALA A 257 1.58 5.18 -12.27
C ALA A 257 2.86 5.02 -11.47
N HIS A 258 4.00 5.31 -12.10
CA HIS A 258 5.32 5.15 -11.52
C HIS A 258 6.08 6.47 -11.52
N TRP A 259 6.76 6.78 -10.42
CA TRP A 259 7.68 7.92 -10.29
C TRP A 259 9.05 7.42 -9.89
N GLU A 260 10.09 8.09 -10.39
CA GLU A 260 11.46 7.77 -9.99
C GLU A 260 11.71 8.10 -8.52
N THR A 261 12.15 7.10 -7.78
CA THR A 261 12.64 7.32 -6.42
C THR A 261 14.01 7.98 -6.46
N PRO A 262 14.22 9.15 -5.83
CA PRO A 262 15.53 9.79 -5.77
C PRO A 262 16.58 8.86 -5.16
N THR A 263 17.76 8.74 -5.76
CA THR A 263 18.80 7.77 -5.34
C THR A 263 19.35 8.00 -3.93
N ASN A 264 19.18 9.20 -3.38
CA ASN A 264 19.69 9.61 -2.07
C ASN A 264 18.57 9.92 -1.06
N TRP A 265 17.35 9.51 -1.32
CA TRP A 265 16.18 9.83 -0.49
C TRP A 265 16.34 9.43 0.99
N MET A 266 17.15 8.40 1.29
CA MET A 266 17.40 7.92 2.65
C MET A 266 18.46 8.74 3.42
N ASN A 267 19.23 9.58 2.71
CA ASN A 267 20.34 10.31 3.32
C ASN A 267 19.86 11.49 4.17
N GLN A 268 20.64 11.84 5.18
CA GLN A 268 20.34 12.96 6.08
C GLN A 268 20.26 14.31 5.32
N GLU A 269 21.12 14.51 4.32
CA GLU A 269 21.22 15.74 3.54
C GLU A 269 20.16 15.88 2.45
N PHE A 270 19.31 14.86 2.25
CA PHE A 270 18.26 14.94 1.24
C PHE A 270 17.18 15.93 1.66
N ASP A 271 16.93 16.91 0.81
CA ASP A 271 15.88 17.90 1.02
C ASP A 271 14.51 17.33 0.60
N SER A 272 13.72 16.99 1.57
CA SER A 272 12.32 16.52 1.38
C SER A 272 11.28 17.59 1.71
N THR A 273 11.66 18.86 1.89
CA THR A 273 10.74 19.93 2.30
C THR A 273 9.60 20.19 1.30
N SER A 274 9.78 19.80 0.03
CA SER A 274 8.75 19.87 -1.00
C SER A 274 7.78 18.66 -0.98
N TRP A 275 8.07 17.63 -0.19
CA TRP A 275 7.18 16.48 -0.07
C TRP A 275 5.96 16.80 0.80
N PRO A 276 4.81 16.21 0.50
CA PRO A 276 3.62 16.39 1.33
C PRO A 276 3.83 15.88 2.75
N GLN A 277 3.06 16.43 3.68
CA GLN A 277 2.90 15.82 5.01
C GLN A 277 2.10 14.53 4.90
N ALA A 278 2.39 13.59 5.78
CA ALA A 278 1.68 12.33 5.88
C ALA A 278 0.20 12.53 6.22
N SER A 279 -0.66 11.73 5.62
CA SER A 279 -2.05 11.56 6.05
C SER A 279 -2.11 10.62 7.22
N VAL A 280 -3.05 10.88 8.14
CA VAL A 280 -3.28 10.06 9.33
C VAL A 280 -4.51 9.20 9.10
N TYR A 281 -4.40 7.92 9.45
CA TYR A 281 -5.46 6.92 9.34
C TYR A 281 -5.78 6.33 10.70
N SER A 282 -7.01 5.88 10.89
CA SER A 282 -7.42 5.19 12.10
C SER A 282 -7.06 3.69 12.05
N GLU A 283 -7.06 3.03 13.20
CA GLU A 283 -6.91 1.58 13.29
C GLU A 283 -8.03 0.82 12.54
N ASP A 284 -9.18 1.47 12.38
CA ASP A 284 -10.35 0.94 11.64
C ASP A 284 -10.11 1.01 10.13
N ASP A 285 -9.47 2.11 9.65
CA ASP A 285 -9.11 2.26 8.23
C ASP A 285 -8.09 1.19 7.81
N ILE A 286 -7.17 0.81 8.72
CA ILE A 286 -6.12 -0.20 8.47
C ILE A 286 -6.62 -1.62 8.82
N GLY A 287 -7.79 -1.78 9.42
CA GLY A 287 -8.36 -3.06 9.76
C GLY A 287 -7.66 -3.84 10.89
N VAL A 288 -6.86 -3.17 11.74
CA VAL A 288 -6.03 -3.83 12.78
C VAL A 288 -6.65 -3.87 14.17
N ASN A 289 -7.76 -3.20 14.41
CA ASN A 289 -8.40 -3.04 15.73
C ASN A 289 -8.85 -4.35 16.39
N ASN A 290 -8.79 -5.47 15.71
CA ASN A 290 -9.10 -6.81 16.23
C ASN A 290 -7.96 -7.83 16.00
N LYS A 291 -6.79 -7.40 15.55
CA LYS A 291 -5.67 -8.29 15.20
C LYS A 291 -4.66 -8.37 16.35
N LYS A 292 -4.43 -9.58 16.85
CA LYS A 292 -3.54 -9.81 18.00
C LYS A 292 -2.11 -9.32 17.74
N ALA A 293 -1.62 -9.46 16.52
CA ALA A 293 -0.27 -9.03 16.14
C ALA A 293 -0.05 -7.51 16.26
N TYR A 294 -1.11 -6.73 16.32
CA TYR A 294 -1.10 -5.30 16.66
C TYR A 294 -1.59 -5.07 18.10
N MET A 295 -2.78 -5.56 18.44
CA MET A 295 -3.47 -5.25 19.70
C MET A 295 -2.69 -5.68 20.95
N ASN A 296 -1.91 -6.77 20.87
CA ASN A 296 -1.08 -7.22 21.99
C ASN A 296 0.06 -6.24 22.33
N PHE A 297 0.36 -5.31 21.43
CA PHE A 297 1.44 -4.33 21.56
C PHE A 297 0.94 -2.88 21.38
N ILE A 298 -0.36 -2.64 21.39
CA ILE A 298 -1.00 -1.33 21.14
C ILE A 298 -0.44 -0.21 22.00
N GLU A 299 0.00 -0.52 23.23
CA GLU A 299 0.65 0.45 24.13
C GLU A 299 1.97 1.02 23.59
N LYS A 300 2.58 0.34 22.61
CA LYS A 300 3.78 0.81 21.90
C LYS A 300 3.45 1.60 20.64
N PHE A 301 2.20 1.64 20.24
CA PHE A 301 1.71 2.33 19.06
C PHE A 301 0.79 3.50 19.43
N SER A 302 -0.49 3.37 19.26
CA SER A 302 -1.44 4.44 19.61
C SER A 302 -1.42 4.75 21.11
N GLY A 303 -1.16 3.78 21.97
CA GLY A 303 -0.91 3.99 23.40
C GLY A 303 0.32 4.85 23.72
N ALA A 304 1.31 4.89 22.83
CA ALA A 304 2.47 5.79 22.90
C ALA A 304 2.24 7.14 22.21
N GLY A 305 1.05 7.37 21.65
CA GLY A 305 0.70 8.59 20.91
C GLY A 305 1.07 8.58 19.43
N ALA A 306 1.49 7.42 18.88
CA ALA A 306 1.70 7.25 17.44
C ALA A 306 0.35 7.16 16.71
N SER A 307 0.35 7.53 15.45
CA SER A 307 -0.78 7.36 14.53
C SER A 307 -0.34 6.58 13.29
N PHE A 308 -1.24 5.81 12.69
CA PHE A 308 -1.00 5.28 11.36
C PHE A 308 -0.85 6.42 10.36
N ILE A 309 0.17 6.33 9.54
CA ILE A 309 0.46 7.30 8.49
C ILE A 309 0.68 6.63 7.15
N TRP A 310 0.33 7.35 6.08
CA TRP A 310 0.55 6.98 4.70
C TRP A 310 0.56 8.23 3.81
N SER A 311 0.52 8.05 2.50
CA SER A 311 0.19 9.09 1.53
C SER A 311 -1.27 9.53 1.67
N THR A 312 -1.81 10.21 0.66
CA THR A 312 -3.22 10.62 0.64
C THR A 312 -4.18 9.48 0.30
N ASN A 313 -3.68 8.33 -0.20
CA ASN A 313 -4.50 7.16 -0.53
C ASN A 313 -3.84 5.88 -0.01
N VAL A 314 -4.39 5.30 1.04
CA VAL A 314 -3.86 4.10 1.68
C VAL A 314 -4.15 2.82 0.89
N VAL A 315 -5.06 2.88 -0.09
CA VAL A 315 -5.52 1.72 -0.87
C VAL A 315 -4.77 1.56 -2.19
N LEU A 316 -4.45 2.67 -2.87
CA LEU A 316 -3.89 2.60 -4.23
C LEU A 316 -2.41 2.99 -4.29
N ASP A 317 -1.87 3.64 -3.26
CA ASP A 317 -0.47 4.07 -3.25
C ASP A 317 0.41 2.99 -2.63
N ASN A 318 0.99 2.11 -3.47
CA ASN A 318 1.65 0.88 -3.02
C ASN A 318 3.15 1.04 -2.71
N GLU A 319 3.84 2.10 -3.18
CA GLU A 319 5.17 2.47 -2.71
C GLU A 319 5.14 3.90 -2.18
N VAL A 320 5.37 4.05 -0.88
CA VAL A 320 5.45 5.35 -0.21
C VAL A 320 6.77 5.47 0.53
N ILE A 321 7.37 6.65 0.47
CA ILE A 321 8.56 6.96 1.26
C ILE A 321 8.19 7.98 2.33
N LEU A 322 8.47 7.61 3.56
CA LEU A 322 8.24 8.41 4.76
C LEU A 322 9.56 9.00 5.25
N ARG A 323 9.54 10.25 5.72
CA ARG A 323 10.72 10.90 6.31
C ARG A 323 10.37 11.74 7.52
N TYR A 324 11.31 11.78 8.48
CA TYR A 324 11.22 12.61 9.67
C TYR A 324 12.61 13.00 10.19
N GLU A 325 12.76 14.25 10.63
CA GLU A 325 13.98 14.74 11.27
C GLU A 325 13.81 14.81 12.78
N VAL A 326 14.55 13.98 13.51
CA VAL A 326 14.62 14.00 14.97
C VAL A 326 15.65 15.05 15.41
N LYS A 327 15.21 16.03 16.21
CA LYS A 327 16.01 17.17 16.68
C LYS A 327 16.68 16.92 18.02
#